data_ca2be3acb3a8805de4d6f186cee7af04
#
_entry.id   ca2be3acb3a8805de4d6f186cee7af04
#
_cell.length_a   1.000
_cell.length_b   1.000
_cell.length_c   1.000
_cell.angle_alpha   90.00
_cell.angle_beta   90.00
_cell.angle_gamma   90.00
#
_symmetry.space_group_name_H-M   'P 1'
#
loop_
_entity.id
_entity.type
_entity.pdbx_description
1 polymer ?
#
loop_
_entity_poly.entity_id
_entity_poly.type
_entity_poly.pdbx_seq_one_letter_code
_entity_poly.pdbx_strand_id
1 'polypeptide(L)'
;VPTGIDLRRFQQEGDPIRRAVLRASLGIPAENTVLVCVGRLAEEKNIQELLKLRASLGSRPVTLLLVGDGPDRPRLEQVAHDLRLEAPAVIFAGMVPPEEVPEWYRLGDLFVSASSSETQGLTYIEALAAGVPALCRADLCLEGVILEGENGWQYHSTAEFRQRLEEFLASPETHEALKRRAAESAEQFSAQRFAQRVERIYQMQLARRAASCVQGVTA
;
A
#
# COMPACT_ATOMS: atom_id res chain seq x y z
N VAL A 1 -11.78 -6.26 -15.34
CA VAL A 1 -11.32 -4.84 -15.29
C VAL A 1 -11.07 -4.52 -13.84
N PRO A 2 -9.85 -4.12 -13.44
CA PRO A 2 -9.57 -3.71 -12.06
C PRO A 2 -10.49 -2.56 -11.64
N THR A 3 -10.89 -2.54 -10.37
CA THR A 3 -11.72 -1.46 -9.81
C THR A 3 -11.00 -0.12 -9.89
N GLY A 4 -11.73 0.93 -10.28
CA GLY A 4 -11.22 2.30 -10.26
C GLY A 4 -11.48 2.97 -8.92
N ILE A 5 -10.52 3.76 -8.44
CA ILE A 5 -10.67 4.57 -7.23
C ILE A 5 -10.50 6.06 -7.55
N ASP A 6 -11.04 6.92 -6.68
CA ASP A 6 -10.79 8.37 -6.78
C ASP A 6 -9.40 8.70 -6.24
N LEU A 7 -8.43 8.78 -7.16
CA LEU A 7 -7.03 9.05 -6.83
C LEU A 7 -6.79 10.49 -6.35
N ARG A 8 -7.65 11.45 -6.71
CA ARG A 8 -7.44 12.89 -6.43
C ARG A 8 -7.19 13.19 -4.96
N ARG A 9 -7.80 12.42 -4.07
CA ARG A 9 -7.62 12.55 -2.61
C ARG A 9 -6.21 12.17 -2.16
N PHE A 10 -5.58 11.23 -2.85
CA PHE A 10 -4.26 10.71 -2.51
C PHE A 10 -3.14 11.47 -3.22
N GLN A 11 -3.42 12.09 -4.36
CA GLN A 11 -2.45 12.79 -5.22
C GLN A 11 -2.18 14.25 -4.82
N GLN A 12 -2.90 14.78 -3.82
CA GLN A 12 -2.59 16.11 -3.30
C GLN A 12 -1.18 16.13 -2.73
N GLU A 13 -0.44 17.20 -3.00
CA GLU A 13 0.87 17.38 -2.40
C GLU A 13 0.76 17.39 -0.88
N GLY A 14 1.58 16.56 -0.22
CA GLY A 14 1.63 16.54 1.24
C GLY A 14 2.36 17.78 1.76
N ASP A 15 1.89 18.32 2.89
CA ASP A 15 2.60 19.37 3.61
C ASP A 15 3.75 18.73 4.43
N PRO A 16 5.03 19.01 4.10
CA PRO A 16 6.18 18.46 4.82
C PRO A 16 6.20 18.86 6.31
N ILE A 17 5.70 20.07 6.63
CA ILE A 17 5.64 20.56 8.02
C ILE A 17 4.61 19.74 8.79
N ARG A 18 3.43 19.58 8.22
CA ARG A 18 2.35 18.78 8.84
C ARG A 18 2.79 17.31 9.01
N ARG A 19 3.48 16.73 8.03
CA ARG A 19 4.07 15.40 8.12
C ARG A 19 5.05 15.30 9.30
N ALA A 20 5.96 16.25 9.44
CA ALA A 20 6.93 16.28 10.53
C ALA A 20 6.24 16.44 11.91
N VAL A 21 5.28 17.33 12.02
CA VAL A 21 4.49 17.54 13.25
C VAL A 21 3.73 16.27 13.63
N LEU A 22 3.09 15.59 12.69
CA LEU A 22 2.33 14.37 12.96
C LEU A 22 3.26 13.21 13.34
N ARG A 23 4.42 13.05 12.68
CA ARG A 23 5.44 12.08 13.12
C ARG A 23 5.92 12.35 14.55
N ALA A 24 6.20 13.61 14.87
CA ALA A 24 6.65 14.00 16.21
C ALA A 24 5.56 13.74 17.29
N SER A 25 4.29 14.02 17.00
CA SER A 25 3.18 13.75 17.92
C SER A 25 2.97 12.25 18.19
N LEU A 26 3.36 11.41 17.26
CA LEU A 26 3.36 9.94 17.41
C LEU A 26 4.63 9.42 18.10
N GLY A 27 5.59 10.28 18.45
CA GLY A 27 6.86 9.89 19.03
C GLY A 27 7.80 9.18 18.05
N ILE A 28 7.63 9.39 16.74
CA ILE A 28 8.49 8.81 15.71
C ILE A 28 9.75 9.68 15.58
N PRO A 29 10.96 9.13 15.85
CA PRO A 29 12.20 9.86 15.64
C PRO A 29 12.37 10.28 14.18
N ALA A 30 12.98 11.46 13.97
CA ALA A 30 13.12 12.04 12.62
C ALA A 30 13.95 11.16 11.68
N GLU A 31 14.93 10.45 12.24
CA GLU A 31 15.83 9.53 11.53
C GLU A 31 15.19 8.18 11.18
N ASN A 32 14.01 7.86 11.77
CA ASN A 32 13.41 6.56 11.53
C ASN A 32 12.73 6.50 10.14
N THR A 33 13.04 5.43 9.42
CA THR A 33 12.24 5.04 8.26
C THR A 33 10.91 4.47 8.74
N VAL A 34 9.81 4.95 8.19
CA VAL A 34 8.46 4.55 8.57
C VAL A 34 7.90 3.55 7.57
N LEU A 35 7.65 2.33 8.04
CA LEU A 35 6.90 1.32 7.32
C LEU A 35 5.42 1.48 7.71
N VAL A 36 4.59 1.94 6.79
CA VAL A 36 3.16 2.15 7.06
C VAL A 36 2.32 0.99 6.55
N CYS A 37 1.41 0.50 7.38
CA CYS A 37 0.35 -0.44 7.01
C CYS A 37 -1.00 0.19 7.34
N VAL A 38 -1.89 0.25 6.37
CA VAL A 38 -3.21 0.86 6.50
C VAL A 38 -4.28 -0.18 6.22
N GLY A 39 -5.24 -0.33 7.13
CA GLY A 39 -6.36 -1.23 6.93
C GLY A 39 -6.92 -1.80 8.22
N ARG A 40 -7.89 -2.70 8.07
CA ARG A 40 -8.51 -3.39 9.21
C ARG A 40 -7.51 -4.35 9.86
N LEU A 41 -7.40 -4.30 11.18
CA LEU A 41 -6.59 -5.23 11.95
C LEU A 41 -7.38 -6.54 12.15
N ALA A 42 -7.23 -7.46 11.20
CA ALA A 42 -7.93 -8.72 11.16
C ALA A 42 -6.99 -9.85 10.71
N GLU A 43 -7.33 -11.09 11.00
CA GLU A 43 -6.47 -12.26 10.82
C GLU A 43 -5.99 -12.40 9.36
N GLU A 44 -6.88 -12.17 8.39
CA GLU A 44 -6.57 -12.26 6.95
C GLU A 44 -5.51 -11.26 6.48
N LYS A 45 -5.27 -10.18 7.24
CA LYS A 45 -4.22 -9.19 6.94
C LYS A 45 -2.84 -9.61 7.42
N ASN A 46 -2.75 -10.67 8.20
CA ASN A 46 -1.48 -11.27 8.67
C ASN A 46 -0.49 -10.25 9.26
N ILE A 47 -1.02 -9.25 10.00
CA ILE A 47 -0.21 -8.18 10.63
C ILE A 47 0.85 -8.77 11.57
N GLN A 48 0.59 -9.96 12.17
CA GLN A 48 1.57 -10.66 12.98
C GLN A 48 2.89 -10.92 12.24
N GLU A 49 2.84 -11.18 10.93
CA GLU A 49 4.07 -11.32 10.11
C GLU A 49 4.84 -10.01 10.05
N LEU A 50 4.17 -8.86 9.87
CA LEU A 50 4.81 -7.55 9.87
C LEU A 50 5.48 -7.25 11.22
N LEU A 51 4.87 -7.64 12.35
CA LEU A 51 5.47 -7.52 13.68
C LEU A 51 6.75 -8.38 13.79
N LYS A 52 6.72 -9.63 13.33
CA LYS A 52 7.91 -10.51 13.31
C LYS A 52 9.00 -9.97 12.38
N LEU A 53 8.63 -9.45 11.22
CA LEU A 53 9.56 -8.79 10.30
C LEU A 53 10.22 -7.58 10.97
N ARG A 54 9.43 -6.70 11.63
CA ARG A 54 9.96 -5.56 12.39
C ARG A 54 10.91 -6.02 13.51
N ALA A 55 10.54 -7.04 14.28
CA ALA A 55 11.40 -7.60 15.34
C ALA A 55 12.73 -8.11 14.80
N SER A 56 12.73 -8.73 13.62
CA SER A 56 13.94 -9.24 12.97
C SER A 56 14.95 -8.15 12.58
N LEU A 57 14.53 -6.89 12.52
CA LEU A 57 15.39 -5.75 12.20
C LEU A 57 16.20 -5.27 13.40
N GLY A 58 15.87 -5.72 14.64
CA GLY A 58 16.57 -5.33 15.86
C GLY A 58 16.46 -3.82 16.13
N SER A 59 17.61 -3.21 16.47
CA SER A 59 17.71 -1.79 16.84
C SER A 59 17.79 -0.82 15.65
N ARG A 60 17.51 -1.26 14.44
CA ARG A 60 17.51 -0.36 13.26
C ARG A 60 16.50 0.77 13.44
N PRO A 61 16.81 2.00 12.94
CA PRO A 61 15.94 3.16 13.03
C PRO A 61 14.73 3.02 12.07
N VAL A 62 13.84 2.09 12.38
CA VAL A 62 12.65 1.75 11.60
C VAL A 62 11.44 1.72 12.52
N THR A 63 10.37 2.39 12.14
CA THR A 63 9.08 2.35 12.83
C THR A 63 8.06 1.62 11.96
N LEU A 64 7.35 0.64 12.52
CA LEU A 64 6.16 0.07 11.92
C LEU A 64 4.93 0.83 12.42
N LEU A 65 4.28 1.56 11.53
CA LEU A 65 3.07 2.34 11.80
C LEU A 65 1.84 1.58 11.29
N LEU A 66 1.00 1.12 12.22
CA LEU A 66 -0.24 0.40 11.93
C LEU A 66 -1.42 1.36 12.06
N VAL A 67 -2.05 1.71 10.93
CA VAL A 67 -3.17 2.66 10.84
C VAL A 67 -4.46 1.88 10.57
N GLY A 68 -5.39 1.98 11.49
CA GLY A 68 -6.65 1.25 11.47
C GLY A 68 -6.92 0.52 12.78
N ASP A 69 -8.05 -0.16 12.82
CA ASP A 69 -8.48 -0.93 13.98
C ASP A 69 -9.17 -2.23 13.53
N GLY A 70 -9.46 -3.12 14.46
CA GLY A 70 -10.16 -4.36 14.16
C GLY A 70 -10.10 -5.40 15.26
N PRO A 71 -10.79 -6.52 15.06
CA PRO A 71 -10.97 -7.55 16.11
C PRO A 71 -9.66 -8.20 16.56
N ASP A 72 -8.62 -8.16 15.72
CA ASP A 72 -7.33 -8.79 16.01
C ASP A 72 -6.37 -7.87 16.79
N ARG A 73 -6.72 -6.60 17.00
CA ARG A 73 -5.85 -5.61 17.66
C ARG A 73 -5.33 -6.08 19.02
N PRO A 74 -6.17 -6.58 19.96
CA PRO A 74 -5.67 -6.98 21.28
C PRO A 74 -4.63 -8.11 21.20
N ARG A 75 -4.83 -9.06 20.28
CA ARG A 75 -3.87 -10.13 20.03
C ARG A 75 -2.56 -9.62 19.44
N LEU A 76 -2.65 -8.67 18.50
CA LEU A 76 -1.46 -8.07 17.88
C LEU A 76 -0.65 -7.23 18.85
N GLU A 77 -1.29 -6.49 19.74
CA GLU A 77 -0.62 -5.75 20.84
C GLU A 77 0.11 -6.71 21.78
N GLN A 78 -0.51 -7.87 22.11
CA GLN A 78 0.16 -8.91 22.91
C GLN A 78 1.37 -9.48 22.15
N VAL A 79 1.25 -9.78 20.87
CA VAL A 79 2.37 -10.26 20.03
C VAL A 79 3.51 -9.22 19.99
N ALA A 80 3.19 -7.95 19.85
CA ALA A 80 4.19 -6.88 19.86
C ALA A 80 4.92 -6.83 21.21
N HIS A 81 4.19 -6.92 22.33
CA HIS A 81 4.77 -7.00 23.67
C HIS A 81 5.71 -8.21 23.82
N ASP A 82 5.28 -9.41 23.41
CA ASP A 82 6.07 -10.64 23.50
C ASP A 82 7.35 -10.56 22.65
N LEU A 83 7.30 -9.84 21.53
CA LEU A 83 8.44 -9.54 20.66
C LEU A 83 9.28 -8.35 21.16
N ARG A 84 8.91 -7.74 22.28
CA ARG A 84 9.55 -6.53 22.86
C ARG A 84 9.59 -5.35 21.87
N LEU A 85 8.52 -5.19 21.11
CA LEU A 85 8.32 -4.07 20.19
C LEU A 85 7.50 -2.98 20.89
N GLU A 86 8.20 -2.10 21.60
CA GLU A 86 7.61 -0.91 22.19
C GLU A 86 7.77 0.30 21.25
N ALA A 87 7.03 1.38 21.51
CA ALA A 87 7.23 2.63 20.79
C ALA A 87 8.69 3.14 20.96
N PRO A 88 9.32 3.66 19.91
CA PRO A 88 8.79 3.92 18.57
C PRO A 88 8.94 2.75 17.58
N ALA A 89 9.30 1.55 18.02
CA ALA A 89 9.52 0.42 17.12
C ALA A 89 8.21 0.00 16.40
N VAL A 90 7.09 -0.02 17.14
CA VAL A 90 5.75 -0.22 16.58
C VAL A 90 4.77 0.78 17.18
N ILE A 91 3.86 1.30 16.35
CA ILE A 91 2.82 2.24 16.76
C ILE A 91 1.48 1.76 16.21
N PHE A 92 0.50 1.57 17.11
CA PHE A 92 -0.89 1.29 16.76
C PHE A 92 -1.67 2.61 16.81
N ALA A 93 -1.83 3.24 15.64
CA ALA A 93 -2.47 4.56 15.52
C ALA A 93 -3.99 4.54 15.79
N GLY A 94 -4.62 3.36 15.62
CA GLY A 94 -6.08 3.25 15.70
C GLY A 94 -6.79 3.71 14.43
N MET A 95 -8.12 3.81 14.50
CA MET A 95 -8.93 4.32 13.39
C MET A 95 -8.70 5.80 13.18
N VAL A 96 -8.61 6.18 11.90
CA VAL A 96 -8.48 7.58 11.48
C VAL A 96 -9.66 7.96 10.59
N PRO A 97 -10.06 9.24 10.55
CA PRO A 97 -11.11 9.71 9.65
C PRO A 97 -10.75 9.41 8.19
N PRO A 98 -11.70 8.98 7.35
CA PRO A 98 -11.44 8.64 5.95
C PRO A 98 -10.79 9.77 5.15
N GLU A 99 -11.11 11.02 5.47
CA GLU A 99 -10.54 12.21 4.84
C GLU A 99 -9.06 12.42 5.18
N GLU A 100 -8.59 11.91 6.30
CA GLU A 100 -7.19 12.02 6.75
C GLU A 100 -6.31 10.86 6.25
N VAL A 101 -6.91 9.74 5.83
CA VAL A 101 -6.18 8.54 5.39
C VAL A 101 -5.05 8.85 4.40
N PRO A 102 -5.20 9.74 3.40
CA PRO A 102 -4.11 10.09 2.50
C PRO A 102 -2.88 10.67 3.21
N GLU A 103 -3.06 11.43 4.27
CA GLU A 103 -1.95 11.98 5.05
C GLU A 103 -1.22 10.89 5.84
N TRP A 104 -1.98 9.94 6.39
CA TRP A 104 -1.41 8.81 7.11
C TRP A 104 -0.56 7.91 6.20
N TYR A 105 -0.96 7.69 4.95
CA TYR A 105 -0.09 7.03 3.97
C TYR A 105 1.23 7.79 3.81
N ARG A 106 1.18 9.11 3.66
CA ARG A 106 2.37 9.96 3.48
C ARG A 106 3.30 10.04 4.69
N LEU A 107 2.86 9.58 5.88
CA LEU A 107 3.78 9.39 7.00
C LEU A 107 4.78 8.27 6.70
N GLY A 108 4.39 7.27 5.90
CA GLY A 108 5.23 6.18 5.48
C GLY A 108 6.32 6.59 4.47
N ASP A 109 7.44 5.93 4.55
CA ASP A 109 8.47 5.93 3.51
C ASP A 109 8.30 4.72 2.60
N LEU A 110 7.78 3.60 3.16
CA LEU A 110 7.32 2.42 2.43
C LEU A 110 5.95 1.98 2.98
N PHE A 111 5.05 1.61 2.10
CA PHE A 111 3.84 0.87 2.45
C PHE A 111 4.17 -0.61 2.57
N VAL A 112 3.77 -1.26 3.66
CA VAL A 112 4.01 -2.69 3.89
C VAL A 112 2.70 -3.44 4.09
N SER A 113 2.63 -4.65 3.54
CA SER A 113 1.51 -5.56 3.73
C SER A 113 2.00 -7.02 3.71
N ALA A 114 1.44 -7.84 4.61
CA ALA A 114 1.65 -9.27 4.64
C ALA A 114 0.35 -10.05 4.34
N SER A 115 -0.68 -9.37 3.86
CA SER A 115 -1.94 -9.99 3.46
C SER A 115 -1.71 -11.02 2.35
N SER A 116 -2.36 -12.18 2.47
CA SER A 116 -2.32 -13.26 1.48
C SER A 116 -3.71 -13.56 0.89
N SER A 117 -4.69 -12.69 1.13
CA SER A 117 -6.08 -12.89 0.70
C SER A 117 -6.73 -11.60 0.20
N GLU A 118 -5.99 -10.83 -0.59
CA GLU A 118 -6.53 -9.63 -1.21
C GLU A 118 -7.36 -9.98 -2.44
N THR A 119 -8.49 -9.31 -2.60
CA THR A 119 -9.32 -9.46 -3.80
C THR A 119 -8.99 -8.42 -4.86
N GLN A 120 -8.64 -7.21 -4.45
CA GLN A 120 -8.38 -6.08 -5.37
C GLN A 120 -7.21 -5.19 -4.94
N GLY A 121 -6.70 -5.35 -3.73
CA GLY A 121 -5.55 -4.61 -3.24
C GLY A 121 -5.73 -3.09 -3.24
N LEU A 122 -6.90 -2.55 -2.86
CA LEU A 122 -7.15 -1.11 -2.92
C LEU A 122 -6.17 -0.31 -2.08
N THR A 123 -5.77 -0.80 -0.91
CA THR A 123 -4.80 -0.14 -0.03
C THR A 123 -3.42 0.02 -0.67
N TYR A 124 -3.03 -0.91 -1.55
CA TYR A 124 -1.79 -0.79 -2.33
C TYR A 124 -1.89 0.34 -3.35
N ILE A 125 -3.02 0.42 -4.07
CA ILE A 125 -3.26 1.48 -5.05
C ILE A 125 -3.33 2.85 -4.36
N GLU A 126 -3.95 2.93 -3.18
CA GLU A 126 -4.02 4.14 -2.36
C GLU A 126 -2.62 4.60 -1.91
N ALA A 127 -1.79 3.66 -1.43
CA ALA A 127 -0.40 3.94 -1.06
C ALA A 127 0.41 4.47 -2.24
N LEU A 128 0.35 3.77 -3.39
CA LEU A 128 1.02 4.21 -4.61
C LEU A 128 0.55 5.60 -5.05
N ALA A 129 -0.78 5.85 -5.02
CA ALA A 129 -1.34 7.15 -5.37
C ALA A 129 -0.89 8.28 -4.42
N ALA A 130 -0.63 7.96 -3.15
CA ALA A 130 -0.04 8.89 -2.18
C ALA A 130 1.47 9.09 -2.37
N GLY A 131 2.07 8.48 -3.39
CA GLY A 131 3.51 8.52 -3.65
C GLY A 131 4.33 7.67 -2.68
N VAL A 132 3.73 6.62 -2.10
CA VAL A 132 4.41 5.74 -1.16
C VAL A 132 4.67 4.39 -1.84
N PRO A 133 5.93 4.06 -2.17
CA PRO A 133 6.28 2.79 -2.77
C PRO A 133 5.99 1.62 -1.81
N ALA A 134 5.78 0.42 -2.35
CA ALA A 134 5.32 -0.71 -1.59
C ALA A 134 6.39 -1.79 -1.40
N LEU A 135 6.42 -2.44 -0.23
CA LEU A 135 7.15 -3.68 0.02
C LEU A 135 6.19 -4.69 0.64
N CYS A 136 5.69 -5.60 -0.17
CA CYS A 136 4.53 -6.41 0.18
C CYS A 136 4.81 -7.91 0.00
N ARG A 137 4.11 -8.74 0.79
CA ARG A 137 4.12 -10.19 0.54
C ARG A 137 3.59 -10.47 -0.87
N ALA A 138 4.26 -11.38 -1.57
CA ALA A 138 3.88 -11.76 -2.93
C ALA A 138 2.47 -12.37 -2.96
N ASP A 139 1.64 -11.85 -3.82
CA ASP A 139 0.27 -12.29 -4.06
C ASP A 139 -0.11 -12.07 -5.53
N LEU A 140 -0.90 -12.99 -6.10
CA LEU A 140 -1.34 -12.91 -7.50
C LEU A 140 -2.16 -11.64 -7.79
N CYS A 141 -2.88 -11.09 -6.79
CA CYS A 141 -3.65 -9.86 -6.96
C CYS A 141 -2.77 -8.62 -7.19
N LEU A 142 -1.47 -8.71 -6.90
CA LEU A 142 -0.50 -7.63 -7.07
C LEU A 142 0.16 -7.65 -8.47
N GLU A 143 -0.17 -8.62 -9.31
CA GLU A 143 0.31 -8.67 -10.70
C GLU A 143 -0.17 -7.42 -11.47
N GLY A 144 0.79 -6.68 -12.02
CA GLY A 144 0.52 -5.40 -12.69
C GLY A 144 0.16 -4.22 -11.76
N VAL A 145 0.13 -4.44 -10.43
CA VAL A 145 -0.01 -3.38 -9.41
C VAL A 145 1.36 -3.00 -8.87
N ILE A 146 2.09 -3.98 -8.34
CA ILE A 146 3.45 -3.77 -7.85
C ILE A 146 4.44 -4.19 -8.93
N LEU A 147 5.18 -3.20 -9.44
CA LEU A 147 6.20 -3.34 -10.47
C LEU A 147 7.58 -3.33 -9.81
N GLU A 148 8.27 -4.46 -9.89
CA GLU A 148 9.53 -4.73 -9.20
C GLU A 148 10.59 -3.67 -9.49
N GLY A 149 11.06 -2.97 -8.45
CA GLY A 149 12.06 -1.90 -8.53
C GLY A 149 11.59 -0.60 -9.18
N GLU A 150 10.32 -0.52 -9.63
CA GLU A 150 9.75 0.70 -10.21
C GLU A 150 8.89 1.46 -9.20
N ASN A 151 7.90 0.79 -8.60
CA ASN A 151 7.00 1.38 -7.61
C ASN A 151 6.98 0.60 -6.29
N GLY A 152 7.79 -0.46 -6.18
CA GLY A 152 7.89 -1.28 -4.99
C GLY A 152 8.52 -2.63 -5.26
N TRP A 153 8.34 -3.54 -4.31
CA TRP A 153 8.85 -4.91 -4.35
C TRP A 153 7.86 -5.88 -3.74
N GLN A 154 7.93 -7.12 -4.17
CA GLN A 154 7.25 -8.23 -3.53
C GLN A 154 8.28 -9.13 -2.84
N TYR A 155 7.93 -9.71 -1.68
CA TYR A 155 8.80 -10.65 -0.96
C TYR A 155 8.09 -11.99 -0.70
N HIS A 156 8.85 -13.08 -0.70
CA HIS A 156 8.38 -14.44 -0.39
C HIS A 156 8.89 -14.95 0.97
N SER A 157 9.90 -14.30 1.54
CA SER A 157 10.54 -14.71 2.79
C SER A 157 11.00 -13.51 3.62
N THR A 158 11.21 -13.76 4.93
CA THR A 158 11.81 -12.76 5.83
C THR A 158 13.18 -12.28 5.35
N ALA A 159 13.97 -13.18 4.77
CA ALA A 159 15.29 -12.83 4.25
C ALA A 159 15.19 -11.84 3.07
N GLU A 160 14.26 -12.11 2.15
CA GLU A 160 14.01 -11.24 0.99
C GLU A 160 13.42 -9.88 1.41
N PHE A 161 12.45 -9.85 2.35
CA PHE A 161 11.96 -8.59 2.92
C PHE A 161 13.11 -7.74 3.47
N ARG A 162 13.99 -8.35 4.27
CA ARG A 162 15.14 -7.65 4.85
C ARG A 162 16.08 -7.14 3.78
N GLN A 163 16.39 -7.95 2.78
CA GLN A 163 17.25 -7.55 1.65
C GLN A 163 16.66 -6.32 0.94
N ARG A 164 15.37 -6.37 0.56
CA ARG A 164 14.72 -5.26 -0.13
C ARG A 164 14.66 -3.98 0.71
N LEU A 165 14.39 -4.12 2.00
CA LEU A 165 14.43 -2.99 2.91
C LEU A 165 15.85 -2.42 3.03
N GLU A 166 16.88 -3.26 3.10
CA GLU A 166 18.28 -2.82 3.15
C GLU A 166 18.70 -2.10 1.87
N GLU A 167 18.30 -2.60 0.71
CA GLU A 167 18.49 -1.94 -0.59
C GLU A 167 17.84 -0.55 -0.60
N PHE A 168 16.60 -0.45 -0.12
CA PHE A 168 15.92 0.83 0.01
C PHE A 168 16.66 1.79 0.95
N LEU A 169 17.02 1.35 2.14
CA LEU A 169 17.72 2.19 3.13
C LEU A 169 19.12 2.65 2.66
N ALA A 170 19.79 1.86 1.84
CA ALA A 170 21.12 2.16 1.35
C ALA A 170 21.14 3.19 0.19
N SER A 171 19.99 3.49 -0.41
CA SER A 171 19.89 4.33 -1.62
C SER A 171 18.90 5.49 -1.47
N PRO A 172 19.10 6.42 -0.50
CA PRO A 172 18.19 7.54 -0.28
C PRO A 172 17.94 8.40 -1.53
N GLU A 173 18.94 8.50 -2.40
CA GLU A 173 18.89 9.26 -3.65
C GLU A 173 17.84 8.71 -4.64
N THR A 174 17.45 7.44 -4.50
CA THR A 174 16.44 6.81 -5.35
C THR A 174 15.02 6.99 -4.82
N HIS A 175 14.86 7.40 -3.55
CA HIS A 175 13.55 7.46 -2.88
C HIS A 175 12.58 8.38 -3.62
N GLU A 176 13.02 9.58 -4.02
CA GLU A 176 12.16 10.53 -4.74
C GLU A 176 11.75 10.01 -6.13
N ALA A 177 12.63 9.28 -6.80
CA ALA A 177 12.30 8.63 -8.07
C ALA A 177 11.27 7.51 -7.88
N LEU A 178 11.42 6.70 -6.82
CA LEU A 178 10.47 5.65 -6.48
C LEU A 178 9.09 6.23 -6.11
N LYS A 179 9.04 7.28 -5.30
CA LYS A 179 7.80 7.96 -4.93
C LYS A 179 7.05 8.49 -6.15
N ARG A 180 7.77 9.16 -7.05
CA ARG A 180 7.18 9.66 -8.30
C ARG A 180 6.63 8.52 -9.15
N ARG A 181 7.41 7.45 -9.37
CA ARG A 181 6.97 6.27 -10.13
C ARG A 181 5.79 5.57 -9.47
N ALA A 182 5.75 5.51 -8.14
CA ALA A 182 4.60 5.00 -7.40
C ALA A 182 3.33 5.78 -7.76
N ALA A 183 3.37 7.11 -7.64
CA ALA A 183 2.23 7.97 -7.98
C ALA A 183 1.81 7.84 -9.45
N GLU A 184 2.76 7.84 -10.39
CA GLU A 184 2.50 7.67 -11.81
C GLU A 184 1.86 6.31 -12.13
N SER A 185 2.35 5.23 -11.50
CA SER A 185 1.82 3.87 -11.71
C SER A 185 0.38 3.69 -11.25
N ALA A 186 -0.05 4.47 -10.25
CA ALA A 186 -1.42 4.42 -9.74
C ALA A 186 -2.45 4.95 -10.74
N GLU A 187 -2.06 5.83 -11.68
CA GLU A 187 -2.97 6.47 -12.65
C GLU A 187 -3.82 5.47 -13.46
N GLN A 188 -3.26 4.31 -13.76
CA GLN A 188 -3.99 3.27 -14.48
C GLN A 188 -5.22 2.74 -13.72
N PHE A 189 -5.29 2.93 -12.40
CA PHE A 189 -6.37 2.50 -11.52
C PHE A 189 -7.34 3.64 -11.18
N SER A 190 -7.25 4.80 -11.84
CA SER A 190 -8.19 5.89 -11.64
C SER A 190 -9.62 5.50 -12.06
N ALA A 191 -10.62 6.07 -11.37
CA ALA A 191 -12.03 5.88 -11.70
C ALA A 191 -12.32 6.25 -13.17
N GLN A 192 -11.63 7.25 -13.72
CA GLN A 192 -11.74 7.66 -15.11
C GLN A 192 -11.23 6.56 -16.06
N ARG A 193 -10.06 5.98 -15.79
CA ARG A 193 -9.51 4.87 -16.59
C ARG A 193 -10.41 3.62 -16.52
N PHE A 194 -10.95 3.34 -15.34
CA PHE A 194 -11.91 2.28 -15.16
C PHE A 194 -13.14 2.49 -16.05
N ALA A 195 -13.79 3.68 -15.99
CA ALA A 195 -14.95 4.00 -16.79
C ALA A 195 -14.68 3.85 -18.30
N GLN A 196 -13.53 4.36 -18.78
CA GLN A 196 -13.13 4.21 -20.19
C GLN A 196 -12.95 2.75 -20.62
N ARG A 197 -12.39 1.89 -19.74
CA ARG A 197 -12.22 0.45 -20.03
C ARG A 197 -13.58 -0.24 -20.10
N VAL A 198 -14.47 0.05 -19.17
CA VAL A 198 -15.82 -0.52 -19.13
C VAL A 198 -16.61 -0.08 -20.38
N GLU A 199 -16.61 1.20 -20.71
CA GLU A 199 -17.25 1.74 -21.91
C GLU A 199 -16.76 1.03 -23.19
N ARG A 200 -15.44 0.87 -23.35
CA ARG A 200 -14.86 0.15 -24.48
C ARG A 200 -15.38 -1.28 -24.57
N ILE A 201 -15.52 -2.00 -23.46
CA ILE A 201 -16.06 -3.36 -23.45
C ILE A 201 -17.51 -3.35 -23.94
N TYR A 202 -18.35 -2.42 -23.46
CA TYR A 202 -19.72 -2.30 -23.93
C TYR A 202 -19.80 -2.01 -25.43
N GLN A 203 -19.02 -1.07 -25.93
CA GLN A 203 -18.96 -0.73 -27.36
C GLN A 203 -18.53 -1.95 -28.19
N MET A 204 -17.54 -2.70 -27.77
CA MET A 204 -17.11 -3.93 -28.46
C MET A 204 -18.22 -4.99 -28.48
N GLN A 205 -18.98 -5.18 -27.41
CA GLN A 205 -20.07 -6.15 -27.34
C GLN A 205 -21.27 -5.71 -28.24
N LEU A 206 -21.58 -4.43 -28.26
CA LEU A 206 -22.62 -3.89 -29.13
C LEU A 206 -22.26 -4.06 -30.61
N ALA A 207 -21.00 -3.77 -30.97
CA ALA A 207 -20.53 -3.96 -32.34
C ALA A 207 -20.57 -5.44 -32.78
N ARG A 208 -20.19 -6.38 -31.89
CA ARG A 208 -20.29 -7.83 -32.15
C ARG A 208 -21.75 -8.26 -32.38
N ARG A 209 -22.69 -7.79 -31.55
CA ARG A 209 -24.11 -8.09 -31.70
C ARG A 209 -24.64 -7.57 -33.01
N ALA A 210 -24.32 -6.33 -33.40
CA ALA A 210 -24.75 -5.73 -34.68
C ALA A 210 -24.22 -6.55 -35.86
N ALA A 211 -22.97 -6.96 -35.86
CA ALA A 211 -22.39 -7.78 -36.90
C ALA A 211 -23.08 -9.17 -37.03
N SER A 212 -23.40 -9.81 -35.89
CA SER A 212 -24.11 -11.09 -35.88
C SER A 212 -25.54 -10.98 -36.40
N CYS A 213 -26.25 -9.85 -36.12
CA CYS A 213 -27.59 -9.64 -36.68
C CYS A 213 -27.59 -9.45 -38.21
N VAL A 214 -26.58 -8.82 -38.76
CA VAL A 214 -26.43 -8.65 -40.22
C VAL A 214 -26.21 -9.97 -40.94
N GLN A 215 -25.43 -10.88 -40.35
CA GLN A 215 -25.15 -12.20 -40.94
C GLN A 215 -26.34 -13.17 -40.87
N GLY A 216 -27.24 -13.01 -39.88
CA GLY A 216 -28.42 -13.84 -39.73
C GLY A 216 -29.61 -13.44 -40.64
N VAL A 217 -29.54 -12.29 -41.34
CA VAL A 217 -30.58 -11.81 -42.25
C VAL A 217 -30.31 -12.22 -43.72
N THR A 218 -29.09 -12.76 -43.98
CA THR A 218 -28.66 -13.16 -45.34
C THR A 218 -28.67 -14.69 -45.54
N ALA A 219 -29.26 -15.45 -44.64
CA ALA A 219 -29.49 -16.90 -44.71
C ALA A 219 -31.01 -17.16 -44.75
#